data_f033775e90d73dce0c0bdcf25c659180
#
_entry.id   f033775e90d73dce0c0bdcf25c659180
#
_cell.length_a   1.000
_cell.length_b   1.000
_cell.length_c   1.000
_cell.angle_alpha   90.00
_cell.angle_beta   90.00
_cell.angle_gamma   90.00
#
_symmetry.space_group_name_H-M   'P 1'
#
loop_
_entity.id
_entity.type
_entity.pdbx_description
1 polymer ?
#
loop_
_entity_poly.entity_id
_entity_poly.type
_entity_poly.pdbx_seq_one_letter_code
_entity_poly.pdbx_strand_id
1 'polypeptide(L)'
;GDLLEALEEASHQELGSWKSAWLDTPGPSTLSASWETDPVGAITNFTLHQGGEACGGVLRPHRVTVSTWRAADGSLERTHVFDVRIDAENAPIDPEGVLAIPGGAAFVDLVVINDDDLTYAISRLDERSTDVALAYVGTINAPITRAVVWASLWNAVRDGLLDPRRFIAAVLGAVSTETEPAIRDRLLLFVAEALSSFLPGSVRAESHDQVLATTIRLAKESVASDA
;
A
#
# COMPACT_ATOMS: atom_id res chain seq x y z
N GLY A 1 -28.26 17.70 6.36
CA GLY A 1 -28.46 17.69 7.80
C GLY A 1 -27.30 18.36 8.52
N ASP A 2 -27.39 18.47 9.79
CA ASP A 2 -26.51 19.27 10.66
C ASP A 2 -24.98 19.03 10.46
N LEU A 3 -24.56 17.80 10.14
CA LEU A 3 -23.15 17.52 9.89
C LEU A 3 -22.64 18.16 8.60
N LEU A 4 -23.42 18.06 7.51
CA LEU A 4 -23.00 18.63 6.23
C LEU A 4 -22.96 20.16 6.30
N GLU A 5 -23.98 20.80 6.90
CA GLU A 5 -24.03 22.23 7.11
C GLU A 5 -22.86 22.75 7.94
N ALA A 6 -22.49 22.03 9.02
CA ALA A 6 -21.32 22.37 9.83
C ALA A 6 -19.99 22.25 9.05
N LEU A 7 -19.87 21.25 8.19
CA LEU A 7 -18.70 21.08 7.32
C LEU A 7 -18.63 22.15 6.22
N GLU A 8 -19.76 22.53 5.63
CA GLU A 8 -19.86 23.61 4.65
C GLU A 8 -19.49 24.96 5.26
N GLU A 9 -20.01 25.25 6.48
CA GLU A 9 -19.67 26.43 7.22
C GLU A 9 -18.17 26.53 7.55
N ALA A 10 -17.59 25.40 8.05
CA ALA A 10 -16.18 25.34 8.43
C ALA A 10 -15.22 25.39 7.23
N SER A 11 -15.59 24.74 6.11
CA SER A 11 -14.75 24.66 4.90
C SER A 11 -14.96 25.82 3.93
N HIS A 12 -16.04 26.58 4.06
CA HIS A 12 -16.50 27.57 3.10
C HIS A 12 -16.68 27.01 1.67
N GLN A 13 -17.09 25.75 1.58
CA GLN A 13 -17.30 25.03 0.32
C GLN A 13 -18.69 24.41 0.28
N GLU A 14 -19.30 24.35 -0.91
CA GLU A 14 -20.51 23.56 -1.13
C GLU A 14 -20.15 22.08 -1.25
N LEU A 15 -20.64 21.24 -0.32
CA LEU A 15 -20.27 19.83 -0.22
C LEU A 15 -21.34 18.87 -0.74
N GLY A 16 -22.36 19.35 -1.44
CA GLY A 16 -23.42 18.50 -1.99
C GLY A 16 -22.91 17.40 -2.92
N SER A 17 -22.01 17.72 -3.85
CA SER A 17 -21.37 16.72 -4.74
C SER A 17 -20.43 15.78 -3.98
N TRP A 18 -19.68 16.29 -3.01
CA TRP A 18 -18.84 15.50 -2.13
C TRP A 18 -19.68 14.49 -1.33
N LYS A 19 -20.77 14.96 -0.73
CA LYS A 19 -21.70 14.07 -0.01
C LYS A 19 -22.19 12.93 -0.90
N SER A 20 -22.67 13.25 -2.11
CA SER A 20 -23.18 12.24 -3.04
C SER A 20 -22.11 11.23 -3.42
N ALA A 21 -20.85 11.67 -3.65
CA ALA A 21 -19.75 10.77 -4.02
C ALA A 21 -19.27 9.92 -2.84
N TRP A 22 -19.25 10.45 -1.61
CA TRP A 22 -18.61 9.78 -0.47
C TRP A 22 -19.57 9.11 0.49
N LEU A 23 -20.79 9.66 0.67
CA LEU A 23 -21.74 9.15 1.67
C LEU A 23 -22.91 8.38 1.05
N ASP A 24 -23.25 8.68 -0.21
CA ASP A 24 -24.39 8.04 -0.87
C ASP A 24 -23.95 6.86 -1.79
N THR A 25 -22.64 6.58 -1.91
CA THR A 25 -22.09 5.47 -2.70
C THR A 25 -21.32 4.49 -1.82
N PRO A 26 -21.51 3.16 -2.01
CA PRO A 26 -20.80 2.13 -1.24
C PRO A 26 -19.36 1.96 -1.73
N GLY A 27 -18.58 1.21 -0.95
CA GLY A 27 -17.24 0.71 -1.32
C GLY A 27 -16.15 1.75 -1.45
N PRO A 28 -14.89 1.36 -1.52
CA PRO A 28 -13.73 2.23 -1.74
C PRO A 28 -13.46 2.47 -3.22
N SER A 29 -12.82 3.60 -3.54
CA SER A 29 -12.11 3.76 -4.82
C SER A 29 -10.87 2.88 -4.84
N THR A 30 -10.40 2.51 -6.03
CA THR A 30 -9.08 1.87 -6.22
C THR A 30 -8.14 2.89 -6.83
N LEU A 31 -6.97 3.08 -6.24
CA LEU A 31 -5.92 3.96 -6.73
C LEU A 31 -4.71 3.13 -7.15
N SER A 32 -4.18 3.40 -8.34
CA SER A 32 -2.99 2.75 -8.89
C SER A 32 -2.12 3.74 -9.66
N ALA A 33 -0.87 3.36 -9.97
CA ALA A 33 0.01 4.12 -10.82
C ALA A 33 0.50 3.28 -12.01
N SER A 34 0.69 3.93 -13.14
CA SER A 34 1.54 3.43 -14.22
C SER A 34 2.69 4.41 -14.43
N TRP A 35 3.88 3.88 -14.65
CA TRP A 35 5.08 4.69 -14.82
C TRP A 35 6.11 3.98 -15.70
N GLU A 36 6.90 4.78 -16.37
CA GLU A 36 7.96 4.33 -17.28
C GLU A 36 9.27 5.00 -16.89
N THR A 37 10.37 4.32 -17.16
CA THR A 37 11.71 4.87 -16.93
C THR A 37 12.54 4.86 -18.21
N ASP A 38 13.46 5.79 -18.30
CA ASP A 38 14.50 5.77 -19.31
C ASP A 38 15.56 4.67 -19.00
N PRO A 39 16.56 4.45 -19.88
CA PRO A 39 17.62 3.47 -19.65
C PRO A 39 18.51 3.74 -18.44
N VAL A 40 18.50 4.95 -17.90
CA VAL A 40 19.22 5.32 -16.68
C VAL A 40 18.34 5.32 -15.43
N GLY A 41 17.06 4.88 -15.57
CA GLY A 41 16.14 4.67 -14.46
C GLY A 41 15.36 5.91 -14.02
N ALA A 42 15.45 7.04 -14.73
CA ALA A 42 14.63 8.21 -14.46
C ALA A 42 13.21 8.00 -14.98
N ILE A 43 12.21 8.40 -14.19
CA ILE A 43 10.81 8.34 -14.62
C ILE A 43 10.58 9.34 -15.75
N THR A 44 10.06 8.85 -16.87
CA THR A 44 9.73 9.63 -18.08
C THR A 44 8.23 9.82 -18.26
N ASN A 45 7.43 8.91 -17.68
CA ASN A 45 5.97 9.00 -17.69
C ASN A 45 5.44 8.54 -16.34
N PHE A 46 4.47 9.25 -15.79
CA PHE A 46 3.83 8.90 -14.54
C PHE A 46 2.35 9.29 -14.58
N THR A 47 1.48 8.31 -14.40
CA THR A 47 0.02 8.54 -14.38
C THR A 47 -0.58 7.83 -13.18
N LEU A 48 -1.38 8.55 -12.41
CA LEU A 48 -2.23 7.97 -11.40
C LEU A 48 -3.59 7.61 -12.00
N HIS A 49 -4.12 6.49 -11.59
CA HIS A 49 -5.39 5.96 -12.04
C HIS A 49 -6.35 5.82 -10.87
N GLN A 50 -7.62 6.15 -11.09
CA GLN A 50 -8.70 5.90 -10.16
C GLN A 50 -9.72 4.95 -10.80
N GLY A 51 -9.95 3.79 -10.14
CA GLY A 51 -11.03 2.87 -10.46
C GLY A 51 -12.21 3.05 -9.50
N GLY A 52 -13.41 2.98 -10.05
CA GLY A 52 -14.65 3.12 -9.30
C GLY A 52 -15.53 1.87 -9.23
N GLU A 53 -15.03 0.69 -9.61
CA GLU A 53 -15.85 -0.52 -9.73
C GLU A 53 -16.58 -0.88 -8.42
N ALA A 54 -15.87 -0.85 -7.30
CA ALA A 54 -16.44 -1.16 -5.98
C ALA A 54 -17.44 -0.10 -5.48
N CYS A 55 -17.39 1.12 -6.02
CA CYS A 55 -18.28 2.22 -5.68
C CYS A 55 -19.28 2.57 -6.82
N GLY A 56 -19.61 1.59 -7.66
CA GLY A 56 -20.63 1.75 -8.71
C GLY A 56 -20.20 2.65 -9.87
N GLY A 57 -18.90 2.78 -10.13
CA GLY A 57 -18.34 3.61 -11.20
C GLY A 57 -18.17 5.08 -10.85
N VAL A 58 -18.43 5.46 -9.58
CA VAL A 58 -18.29 6.86 -9.15
C VAL A 58 -16.83 7.18 -8.91
N LEU A 59 -16.33 8.20 -9.61
CA LEU A 59 -15.00 8.78 -9.34
C LEU A 59 -15.13 9.80 -8.22
N ARG A 60 -14.28 9.65 -7.19
CA ARG A 60 -14.26 10.52 -6.01
C ARG A 60 -13.06 11.46 -6.05
N PRO A 61 -13.19 12.70 -5.58
CA PRO A 61 -12.03 13.55 -5.43
C PRO A 61 -11.17 13.05 -4.26
N HIS A 62 -9.90 12.74 -4.55
CA HIS A 62 -8.90 12.35 -3.55
C HIS A 62 -7.79 13.39 -3.49
N ARG A 63 -7.24 13.62 -2.29
CA ARG A 63 -5.94 14.21 -2.09
C ARG A 63 -5.07 13.16 -1.41
N VAL A 64 -3.97 12.78 -2.03
CA VAL A 64 -3.09 11.70 -1.57
C VAL A 64 -1.64 12.15 -1.60
N THR A 65 -0.87 11.63 -0.67
CA THR A 65 0.58 11.66 -0.72
C THR A 65 1.05 10.45 -1.53
N VAL A 66 1.93 10.69 -2.49
CA VAL A 66 2.62 9.66 -3.26
C VAL A 66 4.09 9.70 -2.90
N SER A 67 4.69 8.54 -2.66
CA SER A 67 6.12 8.43 -2.44
C SER A 67 6.77 7.44 -3.39
N THR A 68 8.02 7.72 -3.74
CA THR A 68 8.88 6.85 -4.54
C THR A 68 10.05 6.37 -3.72
N TRP A 69 10.47 5.13 -3.97
CA TRP A 69 11.48 4.43 -3.18
C TRP A 69 12.47 3.72 -4.08
N ARG A 70 13.72 3.65 -3.61
CA ARG A 70 14.79 2.90 -4.24
C ARG A 70 15.24 1.76 -3.30
N ALA A 71 15.46 0.59 -3.87
CA ALA A 71 16.11 -0.51 -3.17
C ALA A 71 17.64 -0.32 -3.24
N ALA A 72 18.27 -0.16 -2.08
CA ALA A 72 19.71 0.02 -1.96
C ALA A 72 20.22 -0.67 -0.69
N ASP A 73 21.32 -1.37 -0.78
CA ASP A 73 22.03 -2.00 0.35
C ASP A 73 21.13 -2.88 1.26
N GLY A 74 20.14 -3.57 0.63
CA GLY A 74 19.22 -4.46 1.35
C GLY A 74 18.07 -3.75 2.07
N SER A 75 17.84 -2.47 1.80
CA SER A 75 16.77 -1.66 2.40
C SER A 75 16.08 -0.78 1.36
N LEU A 76 14.93 -0.21 1.75
CA LEU A 76 14.21 0.79 0.97
C LEU A 76 14.53 2.20 1.47
N GLU A 77 15.01 3.04 0.55
CA GLU A 77 15.23 4.47 0.77
C GLU A 77 14.16 5.27 0.04
N ARG A 78 13.47 6.18 0.75
CA ARG A 78 12.50 7.07 0.15
C ARG A 78 13.21 8.16 -0.64
N THR A 79 12.89 8.25 -1.95
CA THR A 79 13.53 9.22 -2.84
C THR A 79 12.74 10.51 -2.98
N HIS A 80 11.39 10.41 -3.07
CA HIS A 80 10.51 11.58 -3.19
C HIS A 80 9.22 11.38 -2.41
N VAL A 81 8.60 12.51 -2.07
CA VAL A 81 7.24 12.59 -1.53
C VAL A 81 6.56 13.81 -2.15
N PHE A 82 5.36 13.65 -2.66
CA PHE A 82 4.57 14.74 -3.22
C PHE A 82 3.08 14.53 -3.05
N ASP A 83 2.35 15.62 -2.90
CA ASP A 83 0.89 15.62 -2.82
C ASP A 83 0.27 15.67 -4.21
N VAL A 84 -0.77 14.87 -4.43
CA VAL A 84 -1.53 14.86 -5.67
C VAL A 84 -3.03 14.94 -5.37
N ARG A 85 -3.74 15.69 -6.20
CA ARG A 85 -5.19 15.65 -6.28
C ARG A 85 -5.61 14.78 -7.47
N ILE A 86 -6.49 13.82 -7.21
CA ILE A 86 -7.06 12.93 -8.21
C ILE A 86 -8.57 13.14 -8.19
N ASP A 87 -9.12 13.68 -9.27
CA ASP A 87 -10.56 13.92 -9.43
C ASP A 87 -11.10 13.38 -10.76
N ALA A 88 -10.27 12.64 -11.49
CA ALA A 88 -10.57 11.99 -12.75
C ALA A 88 -10.09 10.53 -12.74
N GLU A 89 -10.50 9.76 -13.74
CA GLU A 89 -10.04 8.37 -13.93
C GLU A 89 -8.53 8.28 -14.12
N ASN A 90 -7.95 9.25 -14.82
CA ASN A 90 -6.51 9.32 -15.09
C ASN A 90 -5.99 10.72 -14.74
N ALA A 91 -4.96 10.79 -13.93
CA ALA A 91 -4.27 12.01 -13.56
C ALA A 91 -2.78 11.90 -13.95
N PRO A 92 -2.38 12.42 -15.11
CA PRO A 92 -0.98 12.47 -15.50
C PRO A 92 -0.23 13.44 -14.58
N ILE A 93 0.96 13.02 -14.17
CA ILE A 93 1.85 13.80 -13.30
C ILE A 93 3.07 14.19 -14.13
N ASP A 94 3.46 15.45 -14.08
CA ASP A 94 4.69 15.92 -14.70
C ASP A 94 5.92 15.38 -13.93
N PRO A 95 6.68 14.42 -14.50
CA PRO A 95 7.84 13.86 -13.82
C PRO A 95 8.96 14.88 -13.61
N GLU A 96 9.14 15.83 -14.53
CA GLU A 96 10.20 16.84 -14.43
C GLU A 96 9.92 17.83 -13.30
N GLY A 97 8.62 18.19 -13.10
CA GLY A 97 8.23 19.11 -12.04
C GLY A 97 8.22 18.50 -10.65
N VAL A 98 7.88 17.20 -10.54
CA VAL A 98 7.61 16.54 -9.25
C VAL A 98 8.72 15.58 -8.83
N LEU A 99 9.38 14.94 -9.79
CA LEU A 99 10.39 13.91 -9.56
C LEU A 99 11.80 14.37 -9.93
N ALA A 100 11.98 15.66 -10.25
CA ALA A 100 13.29 16.23 -10.53
C ALA A 100 14.17 16.21 -9.29
N ILE A 101 15.25 15.44 -9.31
CA ILE A 101 16.27 15.46 -8.28
C ILE A 101 17.40 16.39 -8.69
N PRO A 102 17.79 17.37 -7.85
CA PRO A 102 19.02 18.07 -8.06
C PRO A 102 20.21 17.09 -7.99
N GLY A 103 20.83 16.82 -9.14
CA GLY A 103 22.06 16.01 -9.21
C GLY A 103 21.95 14.64 -9.85
N GLY A 104 20.82 14.24 -10.41
CA GLY A 104 20.73 12.99 -11.19
C GLY A 104 19.36 12.32 -11.23
N ALA A 105 19.24 11.30 -12.08
CA ALA A 105 18.05 10.48 -12.20
C ALA A 105 17.82 9.66 -10.91
N ALA A 106 16.64 9.74 -10.34
CA ALA A 106 16.25 8.84 -9.27
C ALA A 106 15.84 7.50 -9.86
N PHE A 107 16.59 6.47 -9.52
CA PHE A 107 16.09 5.12 -9.71
C PHE A 107 14.88 4.90 -8.80
N VAL A 108 13.76 4.53 -9.38
CA VAL A 108 12.54 4.19 -8.64
C VAL A 108 12.28 2.70 -8.80
N ASP A 109 12.13 2.03 -7.67
CA ASP A 109 11.85 0.60 -7.61
C ASP A 109 10.47 0.31 -7.04
N LEU A 110 9.93 1.22 -6.19
CA LEU A 110 8.62 1.12 -5.59
C LEU A 110 7.93 2.48 -5.60
N VAL A 111 6.66 2.49 -5.98
CA VAL A 111 5.75 3.64 -5.86
C VAL A 111 4.66 3.29 -4.84
N VAL A 112 4.48 4.15 -3.84
CA VAL A 112 3.43 4.02 -2.83
C VAL A 112 2.44 5.16 -2.99
N ILE A 113 1.17 4.83 -3.22
CA ILE A 113 0.07 5.79 -3.32
C ILE A 113 -0.66 5.82 -1.98
N ASN A 114 -1.10 7.01 -1.57
CA ASN A 114 -1.72 7.23 -0.26
C ASN A 114 -0.79 6.87 0.90
N ASP A 115 0.48 7.25 0.79
CA ASP A 115 1.56 6.92 1.73
C ASP A 115 1.24 7.33 3.18
N ASP A 116 0.54 8.45 3.39
CA ASP A 116 0.12 8.93 4.71
C ASP A 116 -1.28 8.45 5.13
N ASP A 117 -1.91 7.54 4.37
CA ASP A 117 -3.26 7.00 4.61
C ASP A 117 -4.35 8.08 4.76
N LEU A 118 -4.27 9.12 3.93
CA LEU A 118 -5.15 10.30 4.04
C LEU A 118 -6.55 10.08 3.45
N THR A 119 -6.76 9.05 2.64
CA THR A 119 -8.04 8.82 1.97
C THR A 119 -8.50 7.38 2.07
N TYR A 120 -9.81 7.19 2.08
CA TYR A 120 -10.42 5.86 2.05
C TYR A 120 -10.41 5.30 0.63
N ALA A 121 -9.38 4.54 0.31
CA ALA A 121 -9.18 3.91 -0.98
C ALA A 121 -8.38 2.60 -0.85
N ILE A 122 -8.47 1.74 -1.85
CA ILE A 122 -7.59 0.60 -2.02
C ILE A 122 -6.40 1.06 -2.87
N SER A 123 -5.22 1.13 -2.29
CA SER A 123 -3.98 1.35 -3.05
C SER A 123 -3.53 0.06 -3.71
N ARG A 124 -3.23 0.13 -5.02
CA ARG A 124 -2.70 -0.98 -5.82
C ARG A 124 -1.26 -0.70 -6.20
N LEU A 125 -0.39 -1.59 -5.85
CA LEU A 125 0.98 -1.59 -6.35
C LEU A 125 1.00 -2.16 -7.78
N ASP A 126 1.82 -1.60 -8.64
CA ASP A 126 2.18 -2.22 -9.92
C ASP A 126 3.04 -3.49 -9.68
N GLU A 127 3.31 -4.27 -10.74
CA GLU A 127 4.01 -5.54 -10.63
C GLU A 127 5.43 -5.38 -10.05
N ARG A 128 6.20 -4.38 -10.54
CA ARG A 128 7.55 -4.09 -10.04
C ARG A 128 7.52 -3.66 -8.57
N SER A 129 6.64 -2.73 -8.23
CA SER A 129 6.43 -2.27 -6.85
C SER A 129 6.02 -3.42 -5.92
N THR A 130 5.20 -4.35 -6.41
CA THR A 130 4.78 -5.55 -5.64
C THR A 130 5.98 -6.45 -5.33
N ASP A 131 6.83 -6.74 -6.30
CA ASP A 131 8.02 -7.58 -6.10
C ASP A 131 9.00 -6.95 -5.10
N VAL A 132 9.25 -5.66 -5.24
CA VAL A 132 10.12 -4.90 -4.35
C VAL A 132 9.52 -4.80 -2.93
N ALA A 133 8.22 -4.54 -2.81
CA ALA A 133 7.53 -4.50 -1.53
C ALA A 133 7.62 -5.84 -0.79
N LEU A 134 7.37 -6.97 -1.47
CA LEU A 134 7.49 -8.30 -0.86
C LEU A 134 8.89 -8.58 -0.30
N ALA A 135 9.94 -8.04 -0.93
CA ALA A 135 11.32 -8.24 -0.50
C ALA A 135 11.74 -7.30 0.64
N TYR A 136 11.23 -6.06 0.66
CA TYR A 136 11.85 -5.01 1.47
C TYR A 136 10.89 -4.20 2.35
N VAL A 137 9.56 -4.45 2.36
CA VAL A 137 8.60 -3.63 3.12
C VAL A 137 8.95 -3.54 4.61
N GLY A 138 9.49 -4.60 5.21
CA GLY A 138 9.94 -4.59 6.61
C GLY A 138 11.08 -3.61 6.92
N THR A 139 11.75 -3.06 5.90
CA THR A 139 12.86 -2.09 6.06
C THR A 139 12.39 -0.63 6.01
N ILE A 140 11.13 -0.38 5.67
CA ILE A 140 10.56 0.98 5.66
C ILE A 140 10.46 1.50 7.10
N ASN A 141 11.15 2.58 7.42
CA ASN A 141 11.17 3.14 8.78
C ASN A 141 9.85 3.78 9.21
N ALA A 142 9.06 4.34 8.26
CA ALA A 142 7.78 4.99 8.54
C ALA A 142 6.67 3.94 8.80
N PRO A 143 6.08 3.84 10.00
CA PRO A 143 5.09 2.80 10.32
C PRO A 143 3.82 2.90 9.47
N ILE A 144 3.34 4.12 9.20
CA ILE A 144 2.14 4.33 8.39
C ILE A 144 2.38 3.83 6.97
N THR A 145 3.49 4.19 6.34
CA THR A 145 3.87 3.68 5.01
C THR A 145 3.94 2.16 4.99
N ARG A 146 4.58 1.53 6.01
CA ARG A 146 4.62 0.07 6.12
C ARG A 146 3.22 -0.53 6.18
N ALA A 147 2.33 0.05 6.98
CA ALA A 147 0.94 -0.40 7.09
C ALA A 147 0.19 -0.30 5.76
N VAL A 148 0.36 0.82 5.03
CA VAL A 148 -0.24 1.02 3.70
C VAL A 148 0.28 -0.01 2.69
N VAL A 149 1.58 -0.26 2.66
CA VAL A 149 2.18 -1.25 1.74
C VAL A 149 1.70 -2.66 2.09
N TRP A 150 1.69 -3.05 3.37
CA TRP A 150 1.15 -4.35 3.79
C TRP A 150 -0.33 -4.51 3.46
N ALA A 151 -1.14 -3.45 3.66
CA ALA A 151 -2.56 -3.47 3.29
C ALA A 151 -2.75 -3.61 1.76
N SER A 152 -1.90 -2.96 0.96
CA SER A 152 -1.91 -3.08 -0.51
C SER A 152 -1.60 -4.51 -0.96
N LEU A 153 -0.56 -5.14 -0.39
CA LEU A 153 -0.20 -6.54 -0.65
C LEU A 153 -1.32 -7.50 -0.23
N TRP A 154 -1.92 -7.27 0.95
CA TRP A 154 -3.03 -8.09 1.42
C TRP A 154 -4.28 -7.97 0.53
N ASN A 155 -4.64 -6.76 0.11
CA ASN A 155 -5.72 -6.54 -0.83
C ASN A 155 -5.46 -7.23 -2.18
N ALA A 156 -4.20 -7.27 -2.64
CA ALA A 156 -3.83 -8.01 -3.85
C ALA A 156 -4.03 -9.53 -3.68
N VAL A 157 -3.76 -10.10 -2.50
CA VAL A 157 -4.07 -11.52 -2.19
C VAL A 157 -5.58 -11.76 -2.24
N ARG A 158 -6.38 -10.92 -1.59
CA ARG A 158 -7.84 -11.06 -1.53
C ARG A 158 -8.50 -11.00 -2.90
N ASP A 159 -7.93 -10.21 -3.80
CA ASP A 159 -8.45 -10.01 -5.15
C ASP A 159 -7.85 -11.00 -6.17
N GLY A 160 -7.02 -11.97 -5.72
CA GLY A 160 -6.41 -12.99 -6.58
C GLY A 160 -5.29 -12.46 -7.49
N LEU A 161 -4.76 -11.28 -7.22
CA LEU A 161 -3.69 -10.63 -7.98
C LEU A 161 -2.29 -10.99 -7.46
N LEU A 162 -2.20 -11.51 -6.22
CA LEU A 162 -0.96 -11.93 -5.59
C LEU A 162 -1.10 -13.36 -5.04
N ASP A 163 -0.13 -14.23 -5.33
CA ASP A 163 -0.07 -15.57 -4.75
C ASP A 163 0.04 -15.50 -3.22
N PRO A 164 -0.91 -16.08 -2.47
CA PRO A 164 -0.89 -16.06 -1.00
C PRO A 164 0.41 -16.60 -0.40
N ARG A 165 1.10 -17.54 -1.05
CA ARG A 165 2.37 -18.10 -0.58
C ARG A 165 3.48 -17.06 -0.57
N ARG A 166 3.54 -16.20 -1.60
CA ARG A 166 4.50 -15.10 -1.67
C ARG A 166 4.27 -14.09 -0.54
N PHE A 167 3.00 -13.75 -0.28
CA PHE A 167 2.61 -12.88 0.82
C PHE A 167 3.01 -13.48 2.18
N ILE A 168 2.65 -14.75 2.44
CA ILE A 168 3.00 -15.45 3.68
C ILE A 168 4.52 -15.45 3.88
N ALA A 169 5.30 -15.79 2.85
CA ALA A 169 6.76 -15.80 2.93
C ALA A 169 7.33 -14.41 3.29
N ALA A 170 6.81 -13.33 2.69
CA ALA A 170 7.22 -11.97 3.00
C ALA A 170 6.90 -11.59 4.46
N VAL A 171 5.69 -11.92 4.94
CA VAL A 171 5.30 -11.68 6.34
C VAL A 171 6.21 -12.45 7.30
N LEU A 172 6.46 -13.75 7.06
CA LEU A 172 7.32 -14.56 7.92
C LEU A 172 8.78 -14.05 7.97
N GLY A 173 9.25 -13.42 6.87
CA GLY A 173 10.57 -12.78 6.82
C GLY A 173 10.64 -11.47 7.61
N ALA A 174 9.55 -10.72 7.71
CA ALA A 174 9.53 -9.38 8.29
C ALA A 174 8.97 -9.32 9.73
N VAL A 175 8.10 -10.24 10.12
CA VAL A 175 7.31 -10.15 11.36
C VAL A 175 8.16 -10.14 12.65
N SER A 176 9.35 -10.77 12.62
CA SER A 176 10.27 -10.79 13.78
C SER A 176 10.94 -9.45 14.04
N THR A 177 11.09 -8.62 13.01
CA THR A 177 11.71 -7.29 13.10
C THR A 177 10.68 -6.16 13.14
N GLU A 178 9.38 -6.46 13.05
CA GLU A 178 8.32 -5.46 13.12
C GLU A 178 8.23 -4.87 14.53
N THR A 179 8.44 -3.56 14.62
CA THR A 179 8.48 -2.82 15.87
C THR A 179 7.11 -2.32 16.34
N GLU A 180 6.13 -2.22 15.41
CA GLU A 180 4.78 -1.76 15.73
C GLU A 180 3.87 -2.94 16.07
N PRO A 181 3.41 -3.08 17.33
CA PRO A 181 2.59 -4.22 17.73
C PRO A 181 1.30 -4.38 16.92
N ALA A 182 0.65 -3.25 16.57
CA ALA A 182 -0.59 -3.27 15.79
C ALA A 182 -0.37 -3.80 14.36
N ILE A 183 0.75 -3.47 13.72
CA ILE A 183 1.10 -4.02 12.40
C ILE A 183 1.40 -5.51 12.54
N ARG A 184 2.22 -5.91 13.50
CA ARG A 184 2.58 -7.31 13.74
C ARG A 184 1.35 -8.18 13.95
N ASP A 185 0.44 -7.76 14.84
CA ASP A 185 -0.78 -8.50 15.13
C ASP A 185 -1.67 -8.63 13.89
N ARG A 186 -1.76 -7.56 13.10
CA ARG A 186 -2.53 -7.57 11.86
C ARG A 186 -1.94 -8.51 10.81
N LEU A 187 -0.61 -8.53 10.67
CA LEU A 187 0.08 -9.45 9.76
C LEU A 187 -0.17 -10.92 10.12
N LEU A 188 -0.15 -11.27 11.39
CA LEU A 188 -0.45 -12.62 11.85
C LEU A 188 -1.90 -13.02 11.54
N LEU A 189 -2.86 -12.09 11.69
CA LEU A 189 -4.25 -12.32 11.29
C LEU A 189 -4.38 -12.52 9.76
N PHE A 190 -3.69 -11.72 8.95
CA PHE A 190 -3.69 -11.89 7.50
C PHE A 190 -3.09 -13.24 7.08
N VAL A 191 -2.02 -13.69 7.73
CA VAL A 191 -1.44 -15.02 7.47
C VAL A 191 -2.45 -16.12 7.82
N ALA A 192 -3.13 -16.03 8.98
CA ALA A 192 -4.13 -17.00 9.38
C ALA A 192 -5.31 -17.07 8.38
N GLU A 193 -5.77 -15.92 7.89
CA GLU A 193 -6.81 -15.82 6.88
C GLU A 193 -6.33 -16.35 5.52
N ALA A 194 -5.09 -16.05 5.11
CA ALA A 194 -4.49 -16.57 3.89
C ALA A 194 -4.42 -18.11 3.90
N LEU A 195 -3.97 -18.70 5.02
CA LEU A 195 -3.92 -20.16 5.21
C LEU A 195 -5.30 -20.81 5.12
N SER A 196 -6.31 -20.21 5.74
CA SER A 196 -7.64 -20.81 5.82
C SER A 196 -8.46 -20.67 4.54
N SER A 197 -8.35 -19.50 3.86
CA SER A 197 -9.33 -19.09 2.83
C SER A 197 -8.75 -18.99 1.41
N PHE A 198 -7.45 -18.69 1.26
CA PHE A 198 -6.86 -18.38 -0.04
C PHE A 198 -5.87 -19.44 -0.56
N LEU A 199 -5.46 -20.42 0.27
CA LEU A 199 -4.58 -21.50 -0.17
C LEU A 199 -5.35 -22.73 -0.61
N PRO A 200 -4.98 -23.34 -1.78
CA PRO A 200 -5.45 -24.66 -2.14
C PRO A 200 -5.10 -25.72 -1.09
N GLY A 201 -5.98 -26.70 -0.87
CA GLY A 201 -5.75 -27.74 0.13
C GLY A 201 -4.44 -28.53 -0.05
N SER A 202 -3.99 -28.67 -1.30
CA SER A 202 -2.75 -29.39 -1.64
C SER A 202 -1.47 -28.75 -1.10
N VAL A 203 -1.45 -27.42 -0.90
CA VAL A 203 -0.26 -26.68 -0.41
C VAL A 203 -0.45 -26.12 1.00
N ARG A 204 -1.67 -26.23 1.54
CA ARG A 204 -2.02 -25.66 2.85
C ARG A 204 -1.21 -26.26 3.98
N ALA A 205 -0.98 -27.57 3.96
CA ALA A 205 -0.24 -28.27 5.02
C ALA A 205 1.20 -27.78 5.13
N GLU A 206 1.91 -27.69 4.02
CA GLU A 206 3.30 -27.18 3.99
C GLU A 206 3.39 -25.74 4.49
N SER A 207 2.49 -24.86 4.01
CA SER A 207 2.45 -23.47 4.45
C SER A 207 2.11 -23.35 5.94
N HIS A 208 1.22 -24.19 6.46
CA HIS A 208 0.89 -24.26 7.89
C HIS A 208 2.11 -24.63 8.72
N ASP A 209 2.88 -25.64 8.30
CA ASP A 209 4.09 -26.08 9.02
C ASP A 209 5.15 -24.96 9.06
N GLN A 210 5.34 -24.22 7.98
CA GLN A 210 6.24 -23.06 7.93
C GLN A 210 5.81 -21.95 8.90
N VAL A 211 4.53 -21.61 8.91
CA VAL A 211 3.96 -20.61 9.83
C VAL A 211 4.11 -21.06 11.27
N LEU A 212 3.78 -22.31 11.57
CA LEU A 212 3.90 -22.87 12.93
C LEU A 212 5.34 -22.85 13.43
N ALA A 213 6.30 -23.27 12.60
CA ALA A 213 7.73 -23.25 12.95
C ALA A 213 8.20 -21.82 13.25
N THR A 214 7.81 -20.82 12.45
CA THR A 214 8.15 -19.42 12.66
C THR A 214 7.53 -18.88 13.94
N THR A 215 6.25 -19.16 14.18
CA THR A 215 5.54 -18.69 15.38
C THR A 215 6.17 -19.27 16.66
N ILE A 216 6.53 -20.55 16.65
CA ILE A 216 7.22 -21.20 17.80
C ILE A 216 8.59 -20.54 18.04
N ARG A 217 9.35 -20.23 16.97
CA ARG A 217 10.64 -19.54 17.11
C ARG A 217 10.46 -18.16 17.74
N LEU A 218 9.53 -17.35 17.23
CA LEU A 218 9.24 -16.01 17.75
C LEU A 218 8.81 -16.05 19.24
N ALA A 219 7.97 -17.00 19.61
CA ALA A 219 7.55 -17.17 20.99
C ALA A 219 8.72 -17.50 21.93
N LYS A 220 9.68 -18.33 21.48
CA LYS A 220 10.89 -18.64 22.26
C LYS A 220 11.83 -17.45 22.40
N GLU A 221 12.00 -16.66 21.33
CA GLU A 221 12.82 -15.44 21.31
C GLU A 221 12.24 -14.38 22.28
N SER A 222 10.92 -14.20 22.29
CA SER A 222 10.24 -13.27 23.23
C SER A 222 10.46 -13.65 24.69
N VAL A 223 10.30 -14.93 25.04
CA VAL A 223 10.54 -15.41 26.43
C VAL A 223 12.00 -15.25 26.84
N ALA A 224 12.94 -15.39 25.91
CA ALA A 224 14.37 -15.24 26.20
C ALA A 224 14.79 -13.77 26.39
N SER A 225 14.05 -12.81 25.81
CA SER A 225 14.33 -11.37 25.96
C SER A 225 13.79 -10.77 27.26
N ASP A 226 12.83 -11.45 27.90
CA ASP A 226 12.21 -11.02 29.16
C ASP A 226 12.89 -11.62 30.42
N ALA A 227 13.92 -12.46 30.24
CA ALA A 227 14.66 -13.14 31.29
C ALA A 227 16.05 -12.54 31.54
#